data_3ffbc4e42f625793c61bf6c3de01fa2a
#
_entry.id   3ffbc4e42f625793c61bf6c3de01fa2a
#
_cell.length_a   1.000
_cell.length_b   1.000
_cell.length_c   1.000
_cell.angle_alpha   90.00
_cell.angle_beta   90.00
_cell.angle_gamma   90.00
#
_symmetry.space_group_name_H-M   'P 1'
#
loop_
_entity.id
_entity.type
_entity.pdbx_description
1 polymer ?
#
loop_
_entity_poly.entity_id
_entity_poly.type
_entity_poly.pdbx_seq_one_letter_code
_entity_poly.pdbx_strand_id
1 'polypeptide(L)'
;MKTYLIIVLFVAACLLAGSTPAFAHHGTGISYDLSKLVSVKGVVVRFALSNPHSQLYFDVTDDKGNVEHWSAEMNAPTNLERAGYSRRQMLNLFSPGSEVTVYGFRSKSGAPVVVFSKAVLADGHEFKSQGGPGNIE
;
A
#
# COMPACT_ATOMS: atom_id res chain seq x y z
N MET A 1 5.63 6.94 -54.98
CA MET A 1 5.79 8.08 -54.02
C MET A 1 4.55 8.30 -53.16
N LYS A 2 3.33 8.41 -53.70
CA LYS A 2 2.09 8.65 -52.89
C LYS A 2 1.82 7.56 -51.82
N THR A 3 2.04 6.28 -52.16
CA THR A 3 1.80 5.16 -51.24
C THR A 3 2.74 5.18 -50.02
N TYR A 4 4.02 5.50 -50.22
CA TYR A 4 4.97 5.61 -49.11
C TYR A 4 4.63 6.80 -48.18
N LEU A 5 4.18 7.91 -48.75
CA LEU A 5 3.74 9.07 -47.94
C LEU A 5 2.54 8.72 -47.07
N ILE A 6 1.56 7.97 -47.59
CA ILE A 6 0.40 7.52 -46.81
C ILE A 6 0.81 6.58 -45.69
N ILE A 7 1.73 5.64 -45.94
CA ILE A 7 2.22 4.72 -44.89
C ILE A 7 2.97 5.50 -43.81
N VAL A 8 3.83 6.45 -44.18
CA VAL A 8 4.57 7.28 -43.20
C VAL A 8 3.60 8.11 -42.34
N LEU A 9 2.60 8.73 -42.95
CA LEU A 9 1.60 9.51 -42.21
C LEU A 9 0.76 8.62 -41.28
N PHE A 10 0.40 7.43 -41.71
CA PHE A 10 -0.34 6.47 -40.87
C PHE A 10 0.48 5.99 -39.67
N VAL A 11 1.75 5.65 -39.87
CA VAL A 11 2.67 5.26 -38.79
C VAL A 11 2.89 6.43 -37.83
N ALA A 12 3.08 7.64 -38.30
CA ALA A 12 3.22 8.83 -37.47
C ALA A 12 1.96 9.10 -36.64
N ALA A 13 0.76 8.93 -37.23
CA ALA A 13 -0.50 9.07 -36.52
C ALA A 13 -0.68 8.00 -35.42
N CYS A 14 -0.29 6.74 -35.68
CA CYS A 14 -0.32 5.67 -34.68
C CYS A 14 0.66 5.92 -33.54
N LEU A 15 1.85 6.44 -33.79
CA LEU A 15 2.83 6.80 -32.77
C LEU A 15 2.36 7.97 -31.91
N LEU A 16 1.69 8.96 -32.47
CA LEU A 16 1.10 10.09 -31.76
C LEU A 16 -0.12 9.66 -30.93
N ALA A 17 -0.94 8.75 -31.43
CA ALA A 17 -2.10 8.22 -30.68
C ALA A 17 -1.70 7.33 -29.51
N GLY A 18 -0.52 6.68 -29.55
CA GLY A 18 0.02 5.85 -28.46
C GLY A 18 0.67 6.63 -27.32
N SER A 19 0.83 7.94 -27.43
CA SER A 19 1.49 8.79 -26.43
C SER A 19 0.52 9.43 -25.42
N THR A 20 -0.66 8.85 -25.18
CA THR A 20 -1.50 9.30 -24.07
C THR A 20 -0.77 8.99 -22.75
N PRO A 21 -0.49 9.98 -21.88
CA PRO A 21 0.09 9.71 -20.59
C PRO A 21 -0.89 8.82 -19.81
N ALA A 22 -0.49 7.57 -19.58
CA ALA A 22 -1.21 6.69 -18.67
C ALA A 22 -1.00 7.25 -17.26
N PHE A 23 -1.96 8.03 -16.75
CA PHE A 23 -1.99 8.43 -15.33
C PHE A 23 -2.30 7.17 -14.48
N ALA A 24 -1.32 6.28 -14.35
CA ALA A 24 -1.43 5.05 -13.59
C ALA A 24 -1.14 5.26 -12.09
N HIS A 25 -0.72 6.47 -11.68
CA HIS A 25 -0.47 6.80 -10.29
C HIS A 25 -1.67 7.56 -9.70
N HIS A 26 -2.61 6.83 -9.16
CA HIS A 26 -3.56 7.41 -8.20
C HIS A 26 -2.76 7.72 -6.93
N GLY A 27 -2.35 8.98 -6.76
CA GLY A 27 -1.63 9.42 -5.56
C GLY A 27 -2.40 9.03 -4.28
N THR A 28 -1.68 8.62 -3.25
CA THR A 28 -2.23 8.18 -1.95
C THR A 28 -3.30 9.14 -1.40
N GLY A 29 -3.13 10.46 -1.61
CA GLY A 29 -4.07 11.50 -1.20
C GLY A 29 -5.43 11.46 -1.91
N ILE A 30 -5.56 10.77 -3.05
CA ILE A 30 -6.86 10.58 -3.71
C ILE A 30 -7.68 9.53 -2.95
N SER A 31 -7.06 8.44 -2.53
CA SER A 31 -7.72 7.27 -1.95
C SER A 31 -7.83 7.33 -0.42
N TYR A 32 -6.94 8.04 0.26
CA TYR A 32 -6.84 8.07 1.71
C TYR A 32 -7.00 9.47 2.28
N ASP A 33 -7.61 9.57 3.48
CA ASP A 33 -7.73 10.83 4.22
C ASP A 33 -6.46 11.09 5.04
N LEU A 34 -5.52 11.81 4.43
CA LEU A 34 -4.23 12.12 5.06
C LEU A 34 -4.30 13.17 6.17
N SER A 35 -5.47 13.76 6.43
CA SER A 35 -5.65 14.74 7.49
C SER A 35 -5.82 14.10 8.87
N LYS A 36 -6.20 12.81 8.94
CA LYS A 36 -6.55 12.14 10.18
C LYS A 36 -5.85 10.79 10.33
N LEU A 37 -4.83 10.76 11.17
CA LEU A 37 -4.21 9.50 11.60
C LEU A 37 -5.18 8.72 12.51
N VAL A 38 -5.39 7.46 12.19
CA VAL A 38 -6.17 6.52 13.02
C VAL A 38 -5.27 5.42 13.57
N SER A 39 -5.70 4.80 14.68
CA SER A 39 -5.08 3.59 15.22
C SER A 39 -6.10 2.47 15.26
N VAL A 40 -5.70 1.29 14.83
CA VAL A 40 -6.55 0.09 14.77
C VAL A 40 -5.79 -1.07 15.40
N LYS A 41 -6.33 -1.64 16.49
CA LYS A 41 -5.75 -2.83 17.15
C LYS A 41 -6.41 -4.08 16.60
N GLY A 42 -5.60 -5.09 16.27
CA GLY A 42 -6.08 -6.36 15.76
C GLY A 42 -5.05 -7.47 15.86
N VAL A 43 -5.36 -8.60 15.24
CA VAL A 43 -4.53 -9.80 15.18
C VAL A 43 -4.12 -10.05 13.74
N VAL A 44 -2.84 -10.22 13.49
CA VAL A 44 -2.29 -10.48 12.16
C VAL A 44 -2.84 -11.79 11.60
N VAL A 45 -3.40 -11.72 10.40
CA VAL A 45 -3.82 -12.88 9.61
C VAL A 45 -2.75 -13.27 8.62
N ARG A 46 -2.17 -12.27 7.93
CA ARG A 46 -1.16 -12.51 6.90
C ARG A 46 -0.39 -11.22 6.59
N PHE A 47 0.89 -11.37 6.32
CA PHE A 47 1.69 -10.31 5.74
C PHE A 47 2.19 -10.73 4.35
N ALA A 48 1.81 -9.98 3.32
CA ALA A 48 2.18 -10.22 1.93
C ALA A 48 3.23 -9.20 1.49
N LEU A 49 4.47 -9.66 1.28
CA LEU A 49 5.53 -8.88 0.66
C LEU A 49 5.40 -8.98 -0.87
N SER A 50 4.79 -7.99 -1.48
CA SER A 50 4.49 -7.95 -2.91
C SER A 50 4.75 -6.57 -3.52
N ASN A 51 5.02 -6.53 -4.83
CA ASN A 51 5.09 -5.30 -5.60
C ASN A 51 3.72 -4.98 -6.20
N PRO A 52 3.36 -3.70 -6.37
CA PRO A 52 4.12 -2.51 -5.99
C PRO A 52 4.05 -2.19 -4.50
N HIS A 53 3.10 -2.74 -3.75
CA HIS A 53 2.88 -2.48 -2.34
C HIS A 53 2.77 -3.78 -1.55
N SER A 54 3.42 -3.82 -0.38
CA SER A 54 3.21 -4.88 0.60
C SER A 54 1.89 -4.66 1.33
N GLN A 55 1.26 -5.73 1.81
CA GLN A 55 -0.04 -5.68 2.48
C GLN A 55 0.00 -6.44 3.80
N LEU A 56 -0.40 -5.78 4.88
CA LEU A 56 -0.66 -6.42 6.16
C LEU A 56 -2.16 -6.63 6.31
N TYR A 57 -2.60 -7.88 6.48
CA TYR A 57 -3.97 -8.26 6.74
C TYR A 57 -4.12 -8.64 8.21
N PHE A 58 -5.12 -8.08 8.89
CA PHE A 58 -5.37 -8.32 10.30
C PHE A 58 -6.85 -8.23 10.63
N ASP A 59 -7.26 -8.98 11.63
CA ASP A 59 -8.64 -9.03 12.09
C ASP A 59 -8.83 -8.14 13.32
N VAL A 60 -9.90 -7.37 13.29
CA VAL A 60 -10.34 -6.53 14.40
C VAL A 60 -11.63 -7.10 14.96
N THR A 61 -11.64 -7.44 16.24
CA THR A 61 -12.82 -7.95 16.91
C THR A 61 -13.43 -6.86 17.78
N ASP A 62 -14.71 -6.59 17.60
CA ASP A 62 -15.47 -5.64 18.43
C ASP A 62 -15.86 -6.24 19.79
N ASP A 63 -16.42 -5.42 20.68
CA ASP A 63 -16.87 -5.83 22.02
C ASP A 63 -17.99 -6.89 21.99
N LYS A 64 -18.64 -7.08 20.83
CA LYS A 64 -19.69 -8.07 20.61
C LYS A 64 -19.17 -9.37 20.02
N GLY A 65 -17.88 -9.44 19.71
CA GLY A 65 -17.24 -10.59 19.09
C GLY A 65 -17.36 -10.63 17.55
N ASN A 66 -17.86 -9.57 16.91
CA ASN A 66 -17.86 -9.50 15.46
C ASN A 66 -16.46 -9.20 14.95
N VAL A 67 -16.06 -9.88 13.88
CA VAL A 67 -14.75 -9.73 13.25
C VAL A 67 -14.87 -8.88 11.98
N GLU A 68 -14.08 -7.83 11.90
CA GLU A 68 -13.90 -7.02 10.69
C GLU A 68 -12.50 -7.27 10.13
N HIS A 69 -12.42 -7.60 8.84
CA HIS A 69 -11.14 -7.87 8.15
C HIS A 69 -10.55 -6.57 7.63
N TRP A 70 -9.41 -6.19 8.21
CA TRP A 70 -8.67 -4.97 7.87
C TRP A 70 -7.44 -5.27 7.03
N SER A 71 -7.00 -4.27 6.27
CA SER A 71 -5.69 -4.29 5.63
C SER A 71 -4.96 -2.95 5.77
N ALA A 72 -3.64 -3.03 5.78
CA ALA A 72 -2.77 -1.86 5.73
C ALA A 72 -1.86 -1.96 4.50
N GLU A 73 -1.96 -0.96 3.62
CA GLU A 73 -1.09 -0.82 2.46
C GLU A 73 0.24 -0.23 2.88
N MET A 74 1.32 -0.89 2.55
CA MET A 74 2.69 -0.55 2.94
C MET A 74 3.56 -0.34 1.70
N ASN A 75 4.74 0.20 1.89
CA ASN A 75 5.73 0.37 0.81
C ASN A 75 6.09 -0.96 0.13
N ALA A 76 6.66 -0.87 -1.06
CA ALA A 76 7.24 -2.00 -1.77
C ALA A 76 8.30 -2.70 -0.90
N PRO A 77 8.49 -4.03 -1.05
CA PRO A 77 9.51 -4.77 -0.28
C PRO A 77 10.90 -4.15 -0.34
N THR A 78 11.31 -3.68 -1.51
CA THR A 78 12.63 -3.03 -1.69
C THR A 78 12.78 -1.73 -0.89
N ASN A 79 11.69 -0.97 -0.70
CA ASN A 79 11.71 0.25 0.11
C ASN A 79 11.80 -0.08 1.60
N LEU A 80 11.12 -1.14 2.04
CA LEU A 80 11.19 -1.63 3.42
C LEU A 80 12.59 -2.18 3.74
N GLU A 81 13.22 -2.88 2.79
CA GLU A 81 14.61 -3.35 2.91
C GLU A 81 15.60 -2.19 3.01
N ARG A 82 15.44 -1.15 2.21
CA ARG A 82 16.24 0.09 2.31
C ARG A 82 16.04 0.81 3.65
N ALA A 83 14.87 0.65 4.26
CA ALA A 83 14.59 1.13 5.62
C ALA A 83 15.28 0.32 6.72
N GLY A 84 16.02 -0.73 6.36
CA GLY A 84 16.80 -1.56 7.28
C GLY A 84 16.09 -2.83 7.74
N TYR A 85 14.93 -3.17 7.20
CA TYR A 85 14.19 -4.38 7.57
C TYR A 85 14.45 -5.49 6.55
N SER A 86 15.14 -6.56 6.97
CA SER A 86 15.25 -7.74 6.12
C SER A 86 13.88 -8.43 5.96
N ARG A 87 13.69 -9.12 4.82
CA ARG A 87 12.48 -9.91 4.56
C ARG A 87 12.13 -10.84 5.73
N ARG A 88 13.13 -11.52 6.31
CA ARG A 88 12.95 -12.44 7.44
C ARG A 88 12.44 -11.72 8.68
N GLN A 89 12.99 -10.56 9.00
CA GLN A 89 12.54 -9.75 10.14
C GLN A 89 11.07 -9.33 9.95
N MET A 90 10.71 -8.82 8.78
CA MET A 90 9.34 -8.40 8.50
C MET A 90 8.33 -9.55 8.64
N LEU A 91 8.65 -10.74 8.11
CA LEU A 91 7.78 -11.92 8.22
C LEU A 91 7.66 -12.43 9.66
N ASN A 92 8.70 -12.28 10.48
CA ASN A 92 8.65 -12.66 11.89
C ASN A 92 7.85 -11.64 12.72
N LEU A 93 8.02 -10.34 12.47
CA LEU A 93 7.30 -9.27 13.19
C LEU A 93 5.79 -9.36 12.94
N PHE A 94 5.40 -9.68 11.72
CA PHE A 94 3.99 -9.79 11.31
C PHE A 94 3.57 -11.24 11.08
N SER A 95 4.00 -12.15 11.97
CA SER A 95 3.57 -13.54 11.90
C SER A 95 2.08 -13.69 12.23
N PRO A 96 1.35 -14.62 11.58
CA PRO A 96 -0.05 -14.87 11.88
C PRO A 96 -0.29 -15.16 13.37
N GLY A 97 -1.34 -14.56 13.93
CA GLY A 97 -1.68 -14.66 15.35
C GLY A 97 -1.02 -13.60 16.25
N SER A 98 -0.08 -12.80 15.74
CA SER A 98 0.53 -11.70 16.52
C SER A 98 -0.45 -10.55 16.72
N GLU A 99 -0.52 -10.00 17.93
CA GLU A 99 -1.24 -8.74 18.17
C GLU A 99 -0.47 -7.57 17.59
N VAL A 100 -1.20 -6.65 16.98
CA VAL A 100 -0.63 -5.44 16.38
C VAL A 100 -1.57 -4.25 16.57
N THR A 101 -1.00 -3.08 16.82
CA THR A 101 -1.72 -1.80 16.68
C THR A 101 -1.16 -1.07 15.46
N VAL A 102 -1.97 -0.97 14.42
CA VAL A 102 -1.62 -0.31 13.16
C VAL A 102 -2.05 1.14 13.22
N TYR A 103 -1.13 2.04 12.90
CA TYR A 103 -1.38 3.46 12.70
C TYR A 103 -1.32 3.77 11.21
N GLY A 104 -2.30 4.48 10.70
CA GLY A 104 -2.36 4.82 9.29
C GLY A 104 -3.49 5.80 8.98
N PHE A 105 -3.67 6.06 7.70
CA PHE A 105 -4.70 6.97 7.20
C PHE A 105 -5.78 6.16 6.50
N ARG A 106 -7.02 6.35 6.93
CA ARG A 106 -8.15 5.52 6.47
C ARG A 106 -8.54 5.84 5.03
N SER A 107 -9.00 4.82 4.31
CA SER A 107 -9.61 4.99 3.00
C SER A 107 -10.82 5.92 3.05
N LYS A 108 -10.90 6.86 2.10
CA LYS A 108 -12.04 7.77 1.93
C LYS A 108 -13.33 7.05 1.52
N SER A 109 -13.22 5.84 0.97
CA SER A 109 -14.37 4.99 0.63
C SER A 109 -15.11 4.44 1.85
N GLY A 110 -14.51 4.55 3.05
CA GLY A 110 -15.02 3.93 4.27
C GLY A 110 -14.65 2.44 4.44
N ALA A 111 -13.99 1.84 3.44
CA ALA A 111 -13.50 0.47 3.54
C ALA A 111 -12.51 0.30 4.73
N PRO A 112 -12.43 -0.92 5.33
CA PRO A 112 -11.51 -1.22 6.42
C PRO A 112 -10.06 -1.36 5.92
N VAL A 113 -9.55 -0.30 5.30
CA VAL A 113 -8.20 -0.21 4.74
C VAL A 113 -7.55 1.07 5.20
N VAL A 114 -6.27 1.00 5.56
CA VAL A 114 -5.44 2.15 5.84
C VAL A 114 -4.19 2.15 4.96
N VAL A 115 -3.69 3.33 4.61
CA VAL A 115 -2.30 3.46 4.20
C VAL A 115 -1.44 3.53 5.46
N PHE A 116 -0.45 2.68 5.53
CA PHE A 116 0.36 2.42 6.72
C PHE A 116 1.29 3.60 7.06
N SER A 117 1.38 3.91 8.34
CA SER A 117 2.37 4.85 8.90
C SER A 117 3.35 4.11 9.81
N LYS A 118 2.85 3.45 10.84
CA LYS A 118 3.63 2.62 11.77
C LYS A 118 2.77 1.50 12.37
N ALA A 119 3.43 0.51 12.94
CA ALA A 119 2.79 -0.49 13.79
C ALA A 119 3.50 -0.57 15.13
N VAL A 120 2.75 -0.90 16.18
CA VAL A 120 3.25 -1.25 17.49
C VAL A 120 2.85 -2.69 17.77
N LEU A 121 3.83 -3.54 18.06
CA LEU A 121 3.64 -4.95 18.39
C LEU A 121 3.32 -5.13 19.88
N ALA A 122 2.89 -6.33 20.28
CA ALA A 122 2.51 -6.63 21.66
C ALA A 122 3.66 -6.41 22.68
N ASP A 123 4.92 -6.56 22.27
CA ASP A 123 6.11 -6.31 23.06
C ASP A 123 6.53 -4.82 23.13
N GLY A 124 5.77 -3.94 22.47
CA GLY A 124 6.06 -2.52 22.36
C GLY A 124 7.03 -2.13 21.26
N HIS A 125 7.53 -3.09 20.47
CA HIS A 125 8.40 -2.78 19.33
C HIS A 125 7.66 -1.97 18.28
N GLU A 126 8.24 -0.84 17.83
CA GLU A 126 7.69 -0.03 16.75
C GLU A 126 8.32 -0.40 15.41
N PHE A 127 7.48 -0.71 14.45
CA PHE A 127 7.84 -0.83 13.03
C PHE A 127 7.37 0.42 12.29
N LYS A 128 8.28 1.10 11.61
CA LYS A 128 7.98 2.32 10.82
C LYS A 128 8.33 2.10 9.37
N SER A 129 7.40 2.38 8.49
CA SER A 129 7.74 2.56 7.08
C SER A 129 8.53 3.86 6.96
N GLN A 130 9.77 3.82 6.41
CA GLN A 130 10.47 5.06 6.08
C GLN A 130 9.77 5.72 4.89
N GLY A 131 9.45 7.00 5.05
CA GLY A 131 8.60 7.72 4.14
C GLY A 131 7.19 7.81 4.73
N GLY A 132 6.78 9.02 5.08
CA GLY A 132 5.40 9.29 5.45
C GLY A 132 4.45 8.95 4.30
N PRO A 133 3.12 9.12 4.48
CA PRO A 133 2.11 8.80 3.45
C PRO A 133 2.28 9.53 2.12
N GLY A 134 3.20 10.52 2.04
CA GLY A 134 3.59 11.20 0.80
C GLY A 134 4.66 10.48 -0.02
N ASN A 135 5.26 9.40 0.45
CA ASN A 135 6.35 8.69 -0.22
C ASN A 135 5.93 7.27 -0.70
N ILE A 136 4.65 6.99 -0.72
CA ILE A 136 4.08 5.85 -1.44
C ILE A 136 3.80 6.35 -2.87
N GLU A 137 4.86 6.64 -3.63
CA GLU A 137 4.82 6.88 -5.06
C GLU A 137 5.03 5.59 -5.83
#